data_5dd959b24721104f70cbe78b682111bd
#
_entry.id   5dd959b24721104f70cbe78b682111bd
#
_cell.length_a   1.000
_cell.length_b   1.000
_cell.length_c   1.000
_cell.angle_alpha   90.00
_cell.angle_beta   90.00
_cell.angle_gamma   90.00
#
_symmetry.space_group_name_H-M   'P 1'
#
loop_
_entity.id
_entity.type
_entity.pdbx_description
1 polymer ?
#
loop_
_entity_poly.entity_id
_entity_poly.type
_entity_poly.pdbx_seq_one_letter_code
_entity_poly.pdbx_strand_id
1 'polypeptide(L)'
;MTGKQEALQATPSSAPVAAGPGTSVTALLKAAFKPLASLRLTIVCLACAMFIVFVGTLDQVQIGVYEAQLRYFKSFFLYFTLPGSNFRIPYFPGGYTLGAVLLVNLIAAHLARFKFTWKKSGILILHSGLILLLIGQLVTSIFEEESQIQLDEGQTKNYSESPYFDELAIIDQSKPDSEEVISVPASRLIKGQTISLPVKGLQLQVDESYENAALINPNQLPSPNYPHLRLGPMAVAVAIQKTYKQNERNQPTAAVTLLKDGQAVGSWALSSGFPQPVQFRIGSDPFEIIFRPKRYYRPFSITLEEFKHDRYAGTDIAKNFSSKVRLVDPSAHENREALIYMNHPLWYSDLILYQAGFGNNDKTTVLQVMKNPSRLLPYIACGMMALGLVIQFGMHLVSFVRRRVIA
;
A
#
# COMPACT_ATOMS: atom_id res chain seq x y z
N MET A 1 94.76 41.24 32.46
CA MET A 1 94.48 40.33 33.50
C MET A 1 93.05 39.81 33.31
N THR A 2 92.91 38.71 32.74
CA THR A 2 92.26 37.49 33.35
C THR A 2 90.78 37.72 33.58
N GLY A 3 89.89 36.98 33.11
CA GLY A 3 89.82 35.61 32.69
C GLY A 3 88.40 35.27 32.21
N LYS A 4 88.33 34.45 31.31
CA LYS A 4 87.73 33.10 31.36
C LYS A 4 86.26 32.96 31.68
N GLN A 5 85.55 32.48 30.74
CA GLN A 5 84.90 31.13 30.68
C GLN A 5 83.45 31.18 31.16
N GLU A 6 82.46 30.52 30.64
CA GLU A 6 82.39 29.15 30.07
C GLU A 6 81.08 29.01 29.33
N ALA A 7 81.09 28.25 28.25
CA ALA A 7 79.87 27.88 27.52
C ALA A 7 79.09 26.80 28.29
N LEU A 8 77.78 26.99 28.42
CA LEU A 8 76.86 25.87 28.77
C LEU A 8 75.85 25.68 27.70
N GLN A 9 75.92 24.50 27.12
CA GLN A 9 74.98 23.98 26.14
C GLN A 9 73.56 23.91 26.74
N ALA A 10 72.61 24.57 26.11
CA ALA A 10 71.21 24.38 26.35
C ALA A 10 70.68 23.37 25.34
N THR A 11 70.27 22.23 25.85
CA THR A 11 69.49 21.19 25.12
C THR A 11 68.19 21.77 24.60
N PRO A 12 67.78 21.38 23.38
CA PRO A 12 66.48 21.84 22.84
C PRO A 12 65.33 21.11 23.60
N SER A 13 64.55 21.90 24.30
CA SER A 13 63.27 21.52 24.89
C SER A 13 62.33 21.08 23.74
N SER A 14 61.96 19.83 23.71
CA SER A 14 60.90 19.33 22.85
C SER A 14 59.57 19.94 23.28
N ALA A 15 59.11 20.92 22.48
CA ALA A 15 57.75 21.42 22.59
C ALA A 15 56.74 20.26 22.35
N PRO A 16 55.71 20.11 23.18
CA PRO A 16 54.67 19.12 22.91
C PRO A 16 53.94 19.47 21.64
N VAL A 17 53.94 18.55 20.68
CA VAL A 17 53.10 18.57 19.50
C VAL A 17 51.65 18.74 19.96
N ALA A 18 51.07 19.92 19.72
CA ALA A 18 49.68 20.18 19.94
C ALA A 18 48.87 19.17 19.10
N ALA A 19 48.25 18.21 19.75
CA ALA A 19 47.25 17.36 19.10
C ALA A 19 46.17 18.25 18.53
N GLY A 20 46.06 18.24 17.22
CA GLY A 20 44.96 18.94 16.53
C GLY A 20 43.62 18.54 17.12
N PRO A 21 42.63 19.43 17.12
CA PRO A 21 41.35 19.14 17.73
C PRO A 21 40.69 17.96 17.00
N GLY A 22 40.82 16.78 17.63
CA GLY A 22 40.04 15.63 17.25
C GLY A 22 38.59 16.05 17.29
N THR A 23 37.96 16.23 16.15
CA THR A 23 36.55 16.57 16.06
C THR A 23 35.79 15.47 16.76
N SER A 24 35.35 15.74 17.99
CA SER A 24 34.58 14.82 18.79
C SER A 24 33.36 14.37 17.97
N VAL A 25 33.07 13.08 17.95
CA VAL A 25 31.89 12.50 17.30
C VAL A 25 30.61 13.28 17.68
N THR A 26 30.57 13.80 18.91
CA THR A 26 29.47 14.66 19.39
C THR A 26 29.43 16.02 18.70
N ALA A 27 30.56 16.59 18.28
CA ALA A 27 30.61 17.84 17.54
C ALA A 27 30.17 17.65 16.08
N LEU A 28 30.55 16.54 15.46
CA LEU A 28 30.12 16.14 14.12
C LEU A 28 28.59 15.85 14.12
N LEU A 29 28.09 15.12 15.11
CA LEU A 29 26.64 14.88 15.27
C LEU A 29 25.87 16.20 15.45
N LYS A 30 26.33 17.10 16.29
CA LYS A 30 25.71 18.43 16.47
C LYS A 30 25.75 19.28 15.20
N ALA A 31 26.81 19.21 14.42
CA ALA A 31 26.93 19.93 13.15
C ALA A 31 25.95 19.37 12.10
N ALA A 32 25.78 18.05 12.02
CA ALA A 32 24.82 17.39 11.14
C ALA A 32 23.34 17.63 11.56
N PHE A 33 23.07 17.77 12.87
CA PHE A 33 21.72 18.03 13.38
C PHE A 33 21.22 19.46 13.11
N LYS A 34 22.11 20.44 13.00
CA LYS A 34 21.70 21.84 12.76
C LYS A 34 20.90 22.05 11.46
N PRO A 35 21.34 21.58 10.29
CA PRO A 35 20.58 21.73 9.05
C PRO A 35 19.27 20.91 9.08
N LEU A 36 19.29 19.72 9.70
CA LEU A 36 18.09 18.87 9.84
C LEU A 36 17.00 19.54 10.69
N ALA A 37 17.35 20.33 11.71
CA ALA A 37 16.40 21.08 12.53
C ALA A 37 16.00 22.44 11.92
N SER A 38 16.31 22.71 10.65
CA SER A 38 16.08 24.00 10.00
C SER A 38 14.63 24.19 9.56
N LEU A 39 14.03 25.34 9.91
CA LEU A 39 12.71 25.74 9.36
C LEU A 39 12.73 25.92 7.84
N ARG A 40 13.88 26.31 7.27
CA ARG A 40 14.03 26.42 5.80
C ARG A 40 13.84 25.07 5.12
N LEU A 41 14.37 24.00 5.72
CA LEU A 41 14.17 22.64 5.22
C LEU A 41 12.69 22.25 5.24
N THR A 42 11.98 22.56 6.33
CA THR A 42 10.52 22.32 6.41
C THR A 42 9.78 23.03 5.26
N ILE A 43 10.07 24.31 5.02
CA ILE A 43 9.42 25.10 3.95
C ILE A 43 9.70 24.50 2.57
N VAL A 44 10.94 24.12 2.29
CA VAL A 44 11.30 23.46 1.02
C VAL A 44 10.57 22.15 0.84
N CYS A 45 10.54 21.29 1.88
CA CYS A 45 9.81 20.01 1.81
C CYS A 45 8.31 20.21 1.59
N LEU A 46 7.68 21.19 2.27
CA LEU A 46 6.28 21.51 2.07
C LEU A 46 5.99 22.05 0.66
N ALA A 47 6.87 22.89 0.11
CA ALA A 47 6.75 23.36 -1.27
C ALA A 47 6.86 22.20 -2.27
N CYS A 48 7.81 21.28 -2.06
CA CYS A 48 7.93 20.07 -2.87
C CYS A 48 6.69 19.17 -2.72
N ALA A 49 6.16 19.03 -1.50
CA ALA A 49 4.94 18.26 -1.25
C ALA A 49 3.73 18.85 -1.97
N MET A 50 3.54 20.18 -1.93
CA MET A 50 2.48 20.85 -2.70
C MET A 50 2.65 20.62 -4.21
N PHE A 51 3.88 20.64 -4.72
CA PHE A 51 4.16 20.37 -6.12
C PHE A 51 3.75 18.95 -6.53
N ILE A 52 4.13 17.91 -5.76
CA ILE A 52 3.74 16.54 -6.10
C ILE A 52 2.24 16.29 -5.95
N VAL A 53 1.57 16.96 -4.99
CA VAL A 53 0.10 16.92 -4.88
C VAL A 53 -0.53 17.52 -6.12
N PHE A 54 -0.08 18.69 -6.55
CA PHE A 54 -0.60 19.38 -7.74
C PHE A 54 -0.43 18.52 -9.01
N VAL A 55 0.80 18.06 -9.28
CA VAL A 55 1.09 17.25 -10.47
C VAL A 55 0.38 15.90 -10.40
N GLY A 56 0.39 15.23 -9.24
CA GLY A 56 -0.29 13.96 -9.04
C GLY A 56 -1.81 14.07 -9.22
N THR A 57 -2.41 15.19 -8.80
CA THR A 57 -3.85 15.47 -9.01
C THR A 57 -4.18 15.67 -10.50
N LEU A 58 -3.31 16.27 -11.28
CA LEU A 58 -3.50 16.39 -12.71
C LEU A 58 -3.30 15.04 -13.43
N ASP A 59 -2.25 14.30 -13.05
CA ASP A 59 -1.89 13.05 -13.71
C ASP A 59 -2.90 11.92 -13.41
N GLN A 60 -3.56 11.94 -12.23
CA GLN A 60 -4.58 10.94 -11.87
C GLN A 60 -5.74 10.83 -12.86
N VAL A 61 -6.02 11.90 -13.64
CA VAL A 61 -7.05 11.88 -14.69
C VAL A 61 -6.67 10.90 -15.81
N GLN A 62 -5.36 10.77 -16.07
CA GLN A 62 -4.81 9.90 -17.11
C GLN A 62 -4.49 8.49 -16.61
N ILE A 63 -3.83 8.40 -15.43
CA ILE A 63 -3.30 7.14 -14.90
C ILE A 63 -4.16 6.54 -13.78
N GLY A 64 -5.27 7.20 -13.40
CA GLY A 64 -6.13 6.77 -12.30
C GLY A 64 -5.55 7.08 -10.91
N VAL A 65 -6.44 7.05 -9.90
CA VAL A 65 -6.10 7.44 -8.51
C VAL A 65 -5.06 6.49 -7.90
N TYR A 66 -5.24 5.18 -8.09
CA TYR A 66 -4.37 4.17 -7.49
C TYR A 66 -2.92 4.29 -7.99
N GLU A 67 -2.73 4.36 -9.31
CA GLU A 67 -1.38 4.50 -9.89
C GLU A 67 -0.74 5.85 -9.56
N ALA A 68 -1.55 6.93 -9.51
CA ALA A 68 -1.06 8.23 -9.06
C ALA A 68 -0.57 8.16 -7.61
N GLN A 69 -1.29 7.46 -6.72
CA GLN A 69 -0.83 7.25 -5.35
C GLN A 69 0.49 6.49 -5.29
N LEU A 70 0.62 5.40 -6.03
CA LEU A 70 1.86 4.62 -6.08
C LEU A 70 3.03 5.44 -6.61
N ARG A 71 2.81 6.17 -7.71
CA ARG A 71 3.86 6.91 -8.41
C ARG A 71 4.34 8.14 -7.64
N TYR A 72 3.43 8.95 -7.10
CA TYR A 72 3.75 10.25 -6.49
C TYR A 72 3.92 10.15 -4.97
N PHE A 73 3.09 9.39 -4.29
CA PHE A 73 3.01 9.39 -2.81
C PHE A 73 3.64 8.17 -2.16
N LYS A 74 3.48 6.98 -2.73
CA LYS A 74 4.05 5.72 -2.22
C LYS A 74 5.39 5.37 -2.91
N SER A 75 6.19 6.37 -3.27
CA SER A 75 7.49 6.22 -3.91
C SER A 75 8.56 7.06 -3.22
N PHE A 76 9.83 6.63 -3.29
CA PHE A 76 10.96 7.43 -2.82
C PHE A 76 11.33 8.52 -3.81
N PHE A 77 11.31 8.22 -5.12
CA PHE A 77 11.64 9.17 -6.18
C PHE A 77 10.66 9.01 -7.33
N LEU A 78 10.43 10.11 -8.02
CA LEU A 78 9.76 10.11 -9.31
C LEU A 78 10.80 9.85 -10.39
N TYR A 79 10.48 8.94 -11.33
CA TYR A 79 11.40 8.52 -12.37
C TYR A 79 10.90 8.94 -13.74
N PHE A 80 11.83 9.42 -14.56
CA PHE A 80 11.66 9.56 -15.99
C PHE A 80 12.30 8.36 -16.68
N THR A 81 11.53 7.66 -17.52
CA THR A 81 12.05 6.54 -18.32
C THR A 81 12.43 7.06 -19.69
N LEU A 82 13.67 6.83 -20.11
CA LEU A 82 14.12 7.24 -21.43
C LEU A 82 13.39 6.43 -22.51
N PRO A 83 12.80 7.08 -23.54
CA PRO A 83 12.15 6.39 -24.64
C PRO A 83 13.09 5.36 -25.30
N GLY A 84 12.61 4.12 -25.46
CA GLY A 84 13.38 3.02 -26.07
C GLY A 84 14.41 2.35 -25.16
N SER A 85 14.46 2.69 -23.85
CA SER A 85 15.34 2.03 -22.88
C SER A 85 14.62 1.73 -21.57
N ASN A 86 15.14 0.75 -20.81
CA ASN A 86 14.68 0.48 -19.45
C ASN A 86 15.37 1.36 -18.39
N PHE A 87 16.12 2.38 -18.80
CA PHE A 87 16.86 3.24 -17.89
C PHE A 87 15.94 4.30 -17.28
N ARG A 88 15.88 4.29 -15.93
CA ARG A 88 15.05 5.20 -15.14
C ARG A 88 15.91 6.23 -14.43
N ILE A 89 15.65 7.52 -14.70
CA ILE A 89 16.37 8.65 -14.08
C ILE A 89 15.47 9.23 -12.98
N PRO A 90 15.91 9.25 -11.70
CA PRO A 90 15.19 9.96 -10.66
C PRO A 90 15.30 11.47 -10.90
N TYR A 91 14.16 12.17 -10.94
CA TYR A 91 14.15 13.61 -11.21
C TYR A 91 13.54 14.46 -10.08
N PHE A 92 12.73 13.83 -9.20
CA PHE A 92 12.08 14.54 -8.10
C PHE A 92 11.87 13.63 -6.90
N PRO A 93 11.91 14.14 -5.64
CA PRO A 93 11.62 13.33 -4.47
C PRO A 93 10.13 12.97 -4.40
N GLY A 94 9.83 11.70 -4.14
CA GLY A 94 8.49 11.21 -3.93
C GLY A 94 7.99 11.41 -2.48
N GLY A 95 6.74 11.03 -2.24
CA GLY A 95 6.07 11.21 -0.95
C GLY A 95 6.78 10.56 0.22
N TYR A 96 7.32 9.35 0.06
CA TYR A 96 8.09 8.68 1.12
C TYR A 96 9.35 9.46 1.51
N THR A 97 10.10 10.00 0.54
CA THR A 97 11.28 10.81 0.83
C THR A 97 10.90 12.10 1.55
N LEU A 98 9.90 12.82 1.03
CA LEU A 98 9.45 14.08 1.65
C LEU A 98 8.90 13.85 3.07
N GLY A 99 8.09 12.81 3.25
CA GLY A 99 7.54 12.44 4.55
C GLY A 99 8.62 12.03 5.55
N ALA A 100 9.60 11.23 5.13
CA ALA A 100 10.73 10.83 5.97
C ALA A 100 11.60 12.04 6.36
N VAL A 101 11.92 12.92 5.41
CA VAL A 101 12.71 14.13 5.69
C VAL A 101 11.96 15.08 6.62
N LEU A 102 10.64 15.27 6.43
CA LEU A 102 9.81 16.07 7.32
C LEU A 102 9.74 15.48 8.73
N LEU A 103 9.58 14.15 8.86
CA LEU A 103 9.56 13.48 10.17
C LEU A 103 10.89 13.67 10.91
N VAL A 104 12.01 13.41 10.21
CA VAL A 104 13.36 13.62 10.80
C VAL A 104 13.58 15.07 11.16
N ASN A 105 13.19 16.01 10.29
CA ASN A 105 13.29 17.46 10.55
C ASN A 105 12.50 17.87 11.80
N LEU A 106 11.27 17.37 11.93
CA LEU A 106 10.40 17.69 13.07
C LEU A 106 10.96 17.14 14.38
N ILE A 107 11.42 15.89 14.38
CA ILE A 107 12.08 15.26 15.54
C ILE A 107 13.37 16.02 15.91
N ALA A 108 14.22 16.32 14.92
CA ALA A 108 15.46 17.06 15.13
C ALA A 108 15.20 18.45 15.68
N ALA A 109 14.19 19.17 15.17
CA ALA A 109 13.80 20.47 15.69
C ALA A 109 13.35 20.40 17.16
N HIS A 110 12.61 19.34 17.53
CA HIS A 110 12.19 19.11 18.92
C HIS A 110 13.40 18.84 19.83
N LEU A 111 14.28 17.93 19.45
CA LEU A 111 15.45 17.57 20.24
C LEU A 111 16.45 18.73 20.36
N ALA A 112 16.64 19.53 19.31
CA ALA A 112 17.64 20.60 19.28
C ALA A 112 17.19 21.91 19.90
N ARG A 113 15.90 22.26 19.77
CA ARG A 113 15.41 23.62 20.10
C ARG A 113 14.37 23.66 21.20
N PHE A 114 13.77 22.54 21.58
CA PHE A 114 12.66 22.54 22.49
C PHE A 114 13.14 22.39 23.93
N LYS A 115 12.96 23.46 24.73
CA LYS A 115 13.07 23.40 26.18
C LYS A 115 11.64 23.28 26.73
N PHE A 116 11.37 22.22 27.47
CA PHE A 116 10.08 22.05 28.11
C PHE A 116 9.81 23.22 29.06
N THR A 117 8.74 23.92 28.80
CA THR A 117 8.17 24.94 29.71
C THR A 117 6.66 24.85 29.66
N TRP A 118 5.97 25.05 30.75
CA TRP A 118 4.51 25.02 30.81
C TRP A 118 3.87 25.95 29.75
N LYS A 119 4.48 27.09 29.46
CA LYS A 119 4.02 28.03 28.41
C LYS A 119 4.12 27.51 26.98
N LYS A 120 4.85 26.42 26.76
CA LYS A 120 5.04 25.78 25.44
C LYS A 120 4.44 24.38 25.37
N SER A 121 3.71 23.94 26.40
CA SER A 121 3.11 22.59 26.44
C SER A 121 2.14 22.35 25.29
N GLY A 122 1.33 23.35 24.91
CA GLY A 122 0.41 23.25 23.80
C GLY A 122 1.13 22.98 22.46
N ILE A 123 2.24 23.69 22.19
CA ILE A 123 3.04 23.45 20.98
C ILE A 123 3.66 22.04 20.99
N LEU A 124 4.12 21.57 22.16
CA LEU A 124 4.70 20.23 22.28
C LEU A 124 3.67 19.15 21.95
N ILE A 125 2.48 19.23 22.54
CA ILE A 125 1.40 18.28 22.32
C ILE A 125 0.98 18.29 20.85
N LEU A 126 0.82 19.47 20.24
CA LEU A 126 0.48 19.64 18.82
C LEU A 126 1.49 18.93 17.90
N HIS A 127 2.78 19.22 18.08
CA HIS A 127 3.81 18.61 17.24
C HIS A 127 4.01 17.11 17.53
N SER A 128 3.80 16.65 18.76
CA SER A 128 3.80 15.22 19.07
C SER A 128 2.63 14.50 18.35
N GLY A 129 1.46 15.13 18.27
CA GLY A 129 0.35 14.65 17.46
C GLY A 129 0.72 14.58 15.97
N LEU A 130 1.41 15.58 15.44
CA LEU A 130 1.86 15.59 14.05
C LEU A 130 2.89 14.47 13.78
N ILE A 131 3.85 14.25 14.69
CA ILE A 131 4.80 13.12 14.59
C ILE A 131 4.03 11.79 14.57
N LEU A 132 3.06 11.62 15.47
CA LEU A 132 2.25 10.42 15.54
C LEU A 132 1.43 10.20 14.25
N LEU A 133 0.90 11.28 13.67
CA LEU A 133 0.18 11.22 12.39
C LEU A 133 1.09 10.75 11.25
N LEU A 134 2.31 11.29 11.14
CA LEU A 134 3.28 10.89 10.11
C LEU A 134 3.72 9.43 10.28
N ILE A 135 3.96 9.00 11.51
CA ILE A 135 4.27 7.59 11.81
C ILE A 135 3.07 6.69 11.47
N GLY A 136 1.86 7.09 11.87
CA GLY A 136 0.64 6.36 11.56
C GLY A 136 0.42 6.18 10.06
N GLN A 137 0.67 7.24 9.27
CA GLN A 137 0.57 7.19 7.82
C GLN A 137 1.63 6.26 7.19
N LEU A 138 2.85 6.25 7.72
CA LEU A 138 3.89 5.32 7.27
C LEU A 138 3.49 3.86 7.55
N VAL A 139 3.00 3.57 8.77
CA VAL A 139 2.54 2.22 9.15
C VAL A 139 1.35 1.80 8.27
N THR A 140 0.36 2.68 8.07
CA THR A 140 -0.75 2.44 7.14
C THR A 140 -0.22 2.07 5.75
N SER A 141 0.65 2.88 5.19
CA SER A 141 1.14 2.69 3.81
C SER A 141 1.89 1.36 3.59
N ILE A 142 2.47 0.79 4.65
CA ILE A 142 3.24 -0.48 4.58
C ILE A 142 2.33 -1.69 4.84
N PHE A 143 1.37 -1.57 5.76
CA PHE A 143 0.64 -2.73 6.31
C PHE A 143 -0.85 -2.73 5.96
N GLU A 144 -1.33 -1.73 5.25
CA GLU A 144 -2.72 -1.69 4.80
C GLU A 144 -2.97 -2.75 3.73
N GLU A 145 -4.05 -3.52 3.93
CA GLU A 145 -4.56 -4.46 2.95
C GLU A 145 -5.99 -4.05 2.59
N GLU A 146 -6.21 -3.77 1.31
CA GLU A 146 -7.52 -3.46 0.76
C GLU A 146 -8.00 -4.61 -0.12
N SER A 147 -9.23 -5.05 0.11
CA SER A 147 -9.88 -6.10 -0.65
C SER A 147 -11.40 -5.88 -0.69
N GLN A 148 -12.12 -6.69 -1.44
CA GLN A 148 -13.56 -6.60 -1.60
C GLN A 148 -14.21 -7.96 -1.46
N ILE A 149 -15.41 -7.99 -0.86
CA ILE A 149 -16.28 -9.16 -0.88
C ILE A 149 -17.52 -8.78 -1.69
N GLN A 150 -17.73 -9.46 -2.79
CA GLN A 150 -18.95 -9.36 -3.56
C GLN A 150 -19.83 -10.55 -3.22
N LEU A 151 -21.07 -10.31 -2.81
CA LEU A 151 -22.04 -11.33 -2.42
C LEU A 151 -23.39 -11.07 -3.06
N ASP A 152 -23.95 -12.12 -3.65
CA ASP A 152 -25.37 -12.16 -3.99
C ASP A 152 -26.18 -12.60 -2.77
N GLU A 153 -27.47 -12.27 -2.73
CA GLU A 153 -28.36 -12.70 -1.64
C GLU A 153 -28.34 -14.23 -1.52
N GLY A 154 -28.18 -14.73 -0.30
CA GLY A 154 -28.00 -16.15 0.03
C GLY A 154 -26.59 -16.69 -0.16
N GLN A 155 -25.66 -15.94 -0.76
CA GLN A 155 -24.29 -16.38 -0.98
C GLN A 155 -23.44 -16.24 0.28
N THR A 156 -22.58 -17.24 0.51
CA THR A 156 -21.59 -17.26 1.60
C THR A 156 -20.18 -17.29 1.04
N LYS A 157 -19.29 -16.44 1.59
CA LYS A 157 -17.86 -16.45 1.28
C LYS A 157 -17.03 -16.34 2.56
N ASN A 158 -15.89 -17.03 2.57
CA ASN A 158 -14.86 -16.92 3.63
C ASN A 158 -13.58 -16.25 3.12
N TYR A 159 -13.65 -15.55 1.99
CA TYR A 159 -12.54 -14.82 1.40
C TYR A 159 -12.98 -13.48 0.83
N SER A 160 -12.03 -12.57 0.74
CA SER A 160 -12.13 -11.32 -0.03
C SER A 160 -11.17 -11.34 -1.20
N GLU A 161 -11.43 -10.55 -2.22
CA GLU A 161 -10.65 -10.50 -3.47
C GLU A 161 -10.01 -9.11 -3.64
N SER A 162 -8.76 -9.09 -4.13
CA SER A 162 -8.08 -7.82 -4.42
C SER A 162 -8.70 -7.13 -5.63
N PRO A 163 -8.98 -5.82 -5.57
CA PRO A 163 -9.37 -5.05 -6.74
C PRO A 163 -8.20 -4.74 -7.68
N TYR A 164 -6.95 -4.89 -7.22
CA TYR A 164 -5.75 -4.42 -7.94
C TYR A 164 -4.80 -5.54 -8.38
N PHE A 165 -4.85 -6.69 -7.71
CA PHE A 165 -3.91 -7.78 -7.92
C PHE A 165 -4.61 -9.05 -8.35
N ASP A 166 -3.98 -9.76 -9.28
CA ASP A 166 -4.42 -11.08 -9.75
C ASP A 166 -3.38 -12.14 -9.40
N GLU A 167 -3.82 -13.38 -9.32
CA GLU A 167 -3.00 -14.55 -9.02
C GLU A 167 -3.35 -15.73 -9.93
N LEU A 168 -2.33 -16.50 -10.30
CA LEU A 168 -2.51 -17.85 -10.78
C LEU A 168 -2.54 -18.77 -9.55
N ALA A 169 -3.68 -19.38 -9.30
CA ALA A 169 -3.86 -20.30 -8.18
C ALA A 169 -3.82 -21.76 -8.70
N ILE A 170 -3.02 -22.59 -8.03
CA ILE A 170 -3.02 -24.05 -8.20
C ILE A 170 -3.55 -24.61 -6.89
N ILE A 171 -4.66 -25.34 -6.96
CA ILE A 171 -5.44 -25.80 -5.82
C ILE A 171 -5.34 -27.30 -5.76
N ASP A 172 -4.77 -27.84 -4.69
CA ASP A 172 -4.78 -29.27 -4.38
C ASP A 172 -6.11 -29.62 -3.70
N GLN A 173 -6.86 -30.51 -4.36
CA GLN A 173 -8.17 -31.02 -3.90
C GLN A 173 -8.09 -32.47 -3.41
N SER A 174 -6.89 -32.96 -3.09
CA SER A 174 -6.70 -34.34 -2.63
C SER A 174 -7.30 -34.63 -1.26
N LYS A 175 -7.51 -33.59 -0.42
CA LYS A 175 -8.10 -33.72 0.89
C LYS A 175 -9.58 -33.32 0.85
N PRO A 176 -10.50 -34.12 1.41
CA PRO A 176 -11.94 -33.86 1.32
C PRO A 176 -12.39 -32.62 2.12
N ASP A 177 -11.68 -32.29 3.21
CA ASP A 177 -12.09 -31.23 4.15
C ASP A 177 -11.26 -29.94 4.03
N SER A 178 -10.24 -29.90 3.16
CA SER A 178 -9.37 -28.74 3.02
C SER A 178 -8.71 -28.68 1.64
N GLU A 179 -8.58 -27.49 1.12
CA GLU A 179 -7.84 -27.20 -0.11
C GLU A 179 -6.50 -26.55 0.24
N GLU A 180 -5.43 -26.99 -0.40
CA GLU A 180 -4.14 -26.34 -0.31
C GLU A 180 -3.92 -25.49 -1.56
N VAL A 181 -3.78 -24.17 -1.39
CA VAL A 181 -3.72 -23.21 -2.49
C VAL A 181 -2.30 -22.68 -2.64
N ILE A 182 -1.70 -22.93 -3.79
CA ILE A 182 -0.44 -22.32 -4.22
C ILE A 182 -0.77 -21.10 -5.05
N SER A 183 -0.50 -19.91 -4.52
CA SER A 183 -0.75 -18.63 -5.19
C SER A 183 0.53 -18.09 -5.83
N VAL A 184 0.51 -17.85 -7.13
CA VAL A 184 1.56 -17.18 -7.88
C VAL A 184 1.05 -15.81 -8.33
N PRO A 185 1.58 -14.70 -7.78
CA PRO A 185 1.16 -13.36 -8.19
C PRO A 185 1.35 -13.13 -9.70
N ALA A 186 0.39 -12.49 -10.35
CA ALA A 186 0.45 -12.17 -11.79
C ALA A 186 1.72 -11.40 -12.17
N SER A 187 2.24 -10.55 -11.28
CA SER A 187 3.49 -9.80 -11.49
C SER A 187 4.74 -10.67 -11.62
N ARG A 188 4.70 -11.93 -11.19
CA ARG A 188 5.78 -12.91 -11.34
C ARG A 188 5.67 -13.74 -12.63
N LEU A 189 4.56 -13.67 -13.33
CA LEU A 189 4.35 -14.39 -14.58
C LEU A 189 5.03 -13.63 -15.72
N ILE A 190 6.35 -13.69 -15.79
CA ILE A 190 7.15 -13.05 -16.85
C ILE A 190 7.52 -14.08 -17.90
N LYS A 191 7.25 -13.77 -19.17
CA LYS A 191 7.56 -14.65 -20.31
C LYS A 191 8.97 -15.23 -20.25
N GLY A 192 9.08 -16.53 -20.44
CA GLY A 192 10.33 -17.29 -20.46
C GLY A 192 10.91 -17.62 -19.07
N GLN A 193 10.25 -17.19 -17.97
CA GLN A 193 10.68 -17.54 -16.62
C GLN A 193 10.12 -18.89 -16.17
N THR A 194 10.91 -19.60 -15.36
CA THR A 194 10.48 -20.80 -14.63
C THR A 194 10.43 -20.48 -13.15
N ILE A 195 9.29 -20.69 -12.51
CA ILE A 195 9.01 -20.40 -11.11
C ILE A 195 8.96 -21.72 -10.34
N SER A 196 9.87 -21.90 -9.36
CA SER A 196 9.79 -23.03 -8.45
C SER A 196 8.64 -22.82 -7.46
N LEU A 197 7.78 -23.83 -7.34
CA LEU A 197 6.64 -23.80 -6.43
C LEU A 197 7.02 -24.44 -5.08
N PRO A 198 6.27 -24.16 -3.99
CA PRO A 198 6.58 -24.66 -2.65
C PRO A 198 6.41 -26.19 -2.51
N VAL A 199 5.86 -26.87 -3.51
CA VAL A 199 5.76 -28.32 -3.58
C VAL A 199 6.98 -28.89 -4.29
N LYS A 200 7.63 -29.92 -3.68
CA LYS A 200 8.87 -30.51 -4.18
C LYS A 200 8.71 -31.03 -5.61
N GLY A 201 9.63 -30.62 -6.48
CA GLY A 201 9.67 -31.00 -7.88
C GLY A 201 8.65 -30.32 -8.77
N LEU A 202 7.79 -29.43 -8.25
CA LEU A 202 6.81 -28.71 -9.01
C LEU A 202 7.35 -27.35 -9.46
N GLN A 203 7.28 -27.06 -10.77
CA GLN A 203 7.73 -25.82 -11.39
C GLN A 203 6.68 -25.32 -12.36
N LEU A 204 6.53 -24.01 -12.45
CA LEU A 204 5.66 -23.33 -13.39
C LEU A 204 6.52 -22.59 -14.42
N GLN A 205 6.50 -23.02 -15.65
CA GLN A 205 7.13 -22.34 -16.78
C GLN A 205 6.12 -21.38 -17.40
N VAL A 206 6.53 -20.12 -17.62
CA VAL A 206 5.70 -19.09 -18.25
C VAL A 206 6.08 -19.00 -19.73
N ASP A 207 5.24 -19.51 -20.60
CA ASP A 207 5.50 -19.56 -22.04
C ASP A 207 5.20 -18.21 -22.70
N GLU A 208 4.09 -17.57 -22.30
CA GLU A 208 3.68 -16.23 -22.76
C GLU A 208 2.91 -15.52 -21.64
N SER A 209 2.98 -14.17 -21.57
CA SER A 209 2.20 -13.41 -20.63
C SER A 209 1.85 -12.01 -21.15
N TYR A 210 0.64 -11.56 -20.85
CA TYR A 210 0.12 -10.23 -21.16
C TYR A 210 -0.32 -9.56 -19.84
N GLU A 211 0.14 -8.35 -19.57
CA GLU A 211 -0.29 -7.59 -18.40
C GLU A 211 -1.75 -7.13 -18.50
N ASN A 212 -2.23 -6.95 -19.75
CA ASN A 212 -3.63 -6.69 -20.07
C ASN A 212 -3.97 -7.31 -21.42
N ALA A 213 -5.14 -7.91 -21.54
CA ALA A 213 -5.60 -8.53 -22.77
C ALA A 213 -7.08 -8.22 -23.07
N ALA A 214 -7.39 -8.00 -24.32
CA ALA A 214 -8.75 -8.03 -24.81
C ALA A 214 -9.16 -9.47 -25.13
N LEU A 215 -10.30 -9.89 -24.58
CA LEU A 215 -10.89 -11.19 -24.86
C LEU A 215 -11.87 -11.02 -26.04
N ILE A 216 -11.56 -11.63 -27.15
CA ILE A 216 -12.35 -11.52 -28.39
C ILE A 216 -12.66 -12.90 -28.97
N ASN A 217 -13.66 -12.97 -29.87
CA ASN A 217 -13.92 -14.17 -30.62
C ASN A 217 -12.78 -14.38 -31.64
N PRO A 218 -12.33 -15.64 -31.93
CA PRO A 218 -11.31 -15.94 -32.94
C PRO A 218 -11.58 -15.31 -34.28
N ASN A 219 -12.85 -15.18 -34.68
CA ASN A 219 -13.26 -14.58 -35.97
C ASN A 219 -13.06 -13.04 -36.01
N GLN A 220 -12.77 -12.41 -34.88
CA GLN A 220 -12.51 -10.96 -34.76
C GLN A 220 -11.02 -10.63 -34.82
N LEU A 221 -10.15 -11.63 -35.00
CA LEU A 221 -8.72 -11.39 -35.13
C LEU A 221 -8.44 -10.57 -36.41
N PRO A 222 -7.57 -9.54 -36.34
CA PRO A 222 -7.20 -8.74 -37.53
C PRO A 222 -6.61 -9.55 -38.68
N SER A 223 -5.91 -10.65 -38.34
CA SER A 223 -5.39 -11.63 -39.27
C SER A 223 -5.21 -12.99 -38.58
N PRO A 224 -5.18 -14.12 -39.33
CA PRO A 224 -4.94 -15.44 -38.74
C PRO A 224 -3.62 -15.58 -37.97
N ASN A 225 -2.60 -14.80 -38.36
CA ASN A 225 -1.27 -14.80 -37.72
C ASN A 225 -1.09 -13.69 -36.67
N TYR A 226 -2.16 -12.99 -36.28
CA TYR A 226 -2.07 -11.97 -35.23
C TYR A 226 -1.70 -12.61 -33.89
N PRO A 227 -0.72 -12.09 -33.17
CA PRO A 227 -0.30 -12.67 -31.90
C PRO A 227 -1.47 -12.75 -30.91
N HIS A 228 -1.79 -13.95 -30.44
CA HIS A 228 -2.88 -14.19 -29.49
C HIS A 228 -2.62 -15.46 -28.66
N LEU A 229 -3.29 -15.54 -27.50
CA LEU A 229 -3.37 -16.75 -26.69
C LEU A 229 -4.78 -17.34 -26.80
N ARG A 230 -4.85 -18.64 -27.12
CA ARG A 230 -6.11 -19.34 -27.25
C ARG A 230 -6.58 -19.83 -25.89
N LEU A 231 -7.68 -19.27 -25.37
CA LEU A 231 -8.27 -19.64 -24.08
C LEU A 231 -9.30 -20.78 -24.20
N GLY A 232 -9.76 -21.04 -25.41
CA GLY A 232 -10.75 -22.07 -25.70
C GLY A 232 -11.23 -22.01 -27.16
N PRO A 233 -12.30 -22.77 -27.50
CA PRO A 233 -12.82 -22.79 -28.87
C PRO A 233 -13.37 -21.44 -29.34
N MET A 234 -13.94 -20.65 -28.38
CA MET A 234 -14.69 -19.44 -28.65
C MET A 234 -14.01 -18.15 -28.17
N ALA A 235 -12.85 -18.25 -27.54
CA ALA A 235 -12.17 -17.10 -26.95
C ALA A 235 -10.66 -17.10 -27.19
N VAL A 236 -10.15 -15.95 -27.61
CA VAL A 236 -8.73 -15.66 -27.73
C VAL A 236 -8.41 -14.38 -26.96
N ALA A 237 -7.24 -14.32 -26.36
CA ALA A 237 -6.71 -13.15 -25.68
C ALA A 237 -5.68 -12.46 -26.58
N VAL A 238 -5.85 -11.17 -26.80
CA VAL A 238 -4.95 -10.32 -27.57
C VAL A 238 -4.37 -9.27 -26.64
N ALA A 239 -3.05 -9.12 -26.64
CA ALA A 239 -2.38 -8.13 -25.82
C ALA A 239 -2.86 -6.71 -26.19
N ILE A 240 -3.24 -5.95 -25.17
CA ILE A 240 -3.58 -4.52 -25.27
C ILE A 240 -2.78 -3.70 -24.27
N GLN A 241 -2.78 -2.39 -24.44
CA GLN A 241 -2.13 -1.51 -23.47
C GLN A 241 -2.80 -1.62 -22.10
N LYS A 242 -1.99 -1.52 -21.04
CA LYS A 242 -2.47 -1.46 -19.69
C LYS A 242 -3.32 -0.22 -19.48
N THR A 243 -4.47 -0.39 -18.88
CA THR A 243 -5.36 0.72 -18.50
C THR A 243 -5.16 1.06 -17.04
N TYR A 244 -5.32 2.34 -16.73
CA TYR A 244 -5.26 2.86 -15.36
C TYR A 244 -6.54 3.63 -15.00
N LYS A 245 -7.55 3.57 -15.87
CA LYS A 245 -8.82 4.23 -15.61
C LYS A 245 -9.56 3.55 -14.45
N GLN A 246 -10.21 4.34 -13.63
CA GLN A 246 -10.82 3.90 -12.37
C GLN A 246 -11.90 2.81 -12.55
N ASN A 247 -12.59 2.82 -13.70
CA ASN A 247 -13.69 1.88 -13.99
C ASN A 247 -13.28 0.73 -14.91
N GLU A 248 -12.00 0.64 -15.27
CA GLU A 248 -11.47 -0.40 -16.15
C GLU A 248 -10.49 -1.26 -15.37
N ARG A 249 -10.66 -2.57 -15.44
CA ARG A 249 -9.73 -3.53 -14.85
C ARG A 249 -8.86 -4.15 -15.92
N ASN A 250 -7.56 -4.22 -15.69
CA ASN A 250 -6.66 -5.01 -16.51
C ASN A 250 -7.01 -6.50 -16.38
N GLN A 251 -6.90 -7.22 -17.46
CA GLN A 251 -7.17 -8.65 -17.54
C GLN A 251 -5.87 -9.40 -17.87
N PRO A 252 -4.97 -9.61 -16.90
CA PRO A 252 -3.74 -10.33 -17.14
C PRO A 252 -4.06 -11.75 -17.62
N THR A 253 -3.27 -12.18 -18.61
CA THR A 253 -3.45 -13.45 -19.29
C THR A 253 -2.09 -14.11 -19.48
N ALA A 254 -1.97 -15.39 -19.21
CA ALA A 254 -0.73 -16.14 -19.38
C ALA A 254 -0.95 -17.52 -19.97
N ALA A 255 -0.01 -17.95 -20.82
CA ALA A 255 0.19 -19.34 -21.15
C ALA A 255 1.29 -19.92 -20.26
N VAL A 256 0.99 -21.00 -19.60
CA VAL A 256 1.88 -21.63 -18.62
C VAL A 256 1.94 -23.14 -18.82
N THR A 257 3.10 -23.71 -18.56
CA THR A 257 3.34 -25.15 -18.54
C THR A 257 3.76 -25.57 -17.13
N LEU A 258 3.01 -26.48 -16.52
CA LEU A 258 3.34 -27.06 -15.21
C LEU A 258 4.25 -28.27 -15.41
N LEU A 259 5.40 -28.25 -14.73
CA LEU A 259 6.37 -29.31 -14.77
C LEU A 259 6.44 -30.02 -13.40
N LYS A 260 6.49 -31.36 -13.41
CA LYS A 260 6.76 -32.18 -12.25
C LYS A 260 8.04 -32.98 -12.51
N ASP A 261 9.08 -32.75 -11.69
CA ASP A 261 10.39 -33.38 -11.84
C ASP A 261 10.95 -33.26 -13.29
N GLY A 262 10.73 -32.10 -13.91
CA GLY A 262 11.16 -31.78 -15.28
C GLY A 262 10.27 -32.32 -16.42
N GLN A 263 9.20 -33.04 -16.10
CA GLN A 263 8.23 -33.53 -17.09
C GLN A 263 6.97 -32.65 -17.09
N ALA A 264 6.46 -32.35 -18.29
CA ALA A 264 5.25 -31.56 -18.43
C ALA A 264 4.02 -32.33 -17.96
N VAL A 265 3.29 -31.78 -17.00
CA VAL A 265 2.00 -32.28 -16.54
C VAL A 265 0.88 -31.77 -17.43
N GLY A 266 0.96 -30.50 -17.83
CA GLY A 266 -0.01 -29.87 -18.72
C GLY A 266 0.39 -28.43 -19.04
N SER A 267 -0.24 -27.90 -20.12
CA SER A 267 -0.05 -26.51 -20.56
C SER A 267 -1.42 -25.87 -20.78
N TRP A 268 -1.58 -24.65 -20.27
CA TRP A 268 -2.85 -23.93 -20.30
C TRP A 268 -2.63 -22.47 -20.62
N ALA A 269 -3.56 -21.89 -21.35
CA ALA A 269 -3.70 -20.44 -21.46
C ALA A 269 -4.88 -20.02 -20.57
N LEU A 270 -4.62 -19.11 -19.62
CA LEU A 270 -5.57 -18.71 -18.58
C LEU A 270 -5.62 -17.17 -18.51
N SER A 271 -6.79 -16.62 -18.23
CA SER A 271 -7.01 -15.18 -18.12
C SER A 271 -7.84 -14.84 -16.87
N SER A 272 -7.47 -13.78 -16.16
CA SER A 272 -8.27 -13.29 -15.04
C SER A 272 -9.59 -12.64 -15.49
N GLY A 273 -9.69 -12.21 -16.75
CA GLY A 273 -10.94 -11.73 -17.35
C GLY A 273 -11.93 -12.84 -17.70
N PHE A 274 -11.47 -14.09 -17.66
CA PHE A 274 -12.29 -15.28 -17.87
C PHE A 274 -11.85 -16.37 -16.89
N PRO A 275 -12.15 -16.22 -15.60
CA PRO A 275 -11.64 -17.07 -14.53
C PRO A 275 -12.36 -18.41 -14.49
N GLN A 276 -12.08 -19.26 -15.49
CA GLN A 276 -12.56 -20.65 -15.51
C GLN A 276 -11.50 -21.58 -14.91
N PRO A 277 -11.89 -22.40 -13.90
CA PRO A 277 -11.01 -23.42 -13.35
C PRO A 277 -10.78 -24.55 -14.38
N VAL A 278 -9.53 -24.99 -14.47
CA VAL A 278 -9.18 -26.15 -15.29
C VAL A 278 -8.72 -27.27 -14.36
N GLN A 279 -9.45 -28.38 -14.41
CA GLN A 279 -9.15 -29.58 -13.63
C GLN A 279 -8.05 -30.40 -14.31
N PHE A 280 -7.09 -30.89 -13.52
CA PHE A 280 -6.04 -31.79 -13.98
C PHE A 280 -5.61 -32.74 -12.85
N ARG A 281 -4.68 -33.66 -13.12
CA ARG A 281 -4.18 -34.60 -12.12
C ARG A 281 -2.66 -34.62 -12.10
N ILE A 282 -2.12 -34.78 -10.90
CA ILE A 282 -0.70 -35.10 -10.68
C ILE A 282 -0.65 -36.49 -10.04
N GLY A 283 -0.35 -37.52 -10.81
CA GLY A 283 -0.52 -38.90 -10.37
C GLY A 283 -2.00 -39.25 -10.18
N SER A 284 -2.40 -39.62 -8.96
CA SER A 284 -3.79 -39.89 -8.57
C SER A 284 -4.55 -38.64 -8.09
N ASP A 285 -3.83 -37.62 -7.69
CA ASP A 285 -4.38 -36.50 -6.92
C ASP A 285 -5.03 -35.45 -7.84
N PRO A 286 -6.24 -34.99 -7.52
CA PRO A 286 -6.95 -33.98 -8.28
C PRO A 286 -6.43 -32.58 -7.94
N PHE A 287 -6.17 -31.82 -8.98
CA PHE A 287 -5.76 -30.40 -8.90
C PHE A 287 -6.63 -29.54 -9.78
N GLU A 288 -6.68 -28.27 -9.43
CA GLU A 288 -7.31 -27.22 -10.23
C GLU A 288 -6.32 -26.08 -10.47
N ILE A 289 -6.31 -25.50 -11.66
CA ILE A 289 -5.57 -24.29 -11.97
C ILE A 289 -6.53 -23.22 -12.46
N ILE A 290 -6.39 -22.00 -11.91
CA ILE A 290 -7.24 -20.86 -12.25
C ILE A 290 -6.46 -19.54 -12.18
N PHE A 291 -6.73 -18.64 -13.13
CA PHE A 291 -6.24 -17.27 -13.05
C PHE A 291 -7.40 -16.36 -12.62
N ARG A 292 -7.25 -15.72 -11.46
CA ARG A 292 -8.34 -15.01 -10.77
C ARG A 292 -7.82 -13.80 -10.00
N PRO A 293 -8.69 -12.89 -9.50
CA PRO A 293 -8.32 -11.92 -8.46
C PRO A 293 -7.67 -12.61 -7.27
N LYS A 294 -6.60 -12.00 -6.73
CA LYS A 294 -5.92 -12.52 -5.55
C LYS A 294 -6.90 -12.62 -4.38
N ARG A 295 -6.98 -13.79 -3.74
CA ARG A 295 -7.87 -14.06 -2.61
C ARG A 295 -7.16 -13.97 -1.28
N TYR A 296 -7.86 -13.40 -0.31
CA TYR A 296 -7.47 -13.35 1.10
C TYR A 296 -8.48 -14.17 1.91
N TYR A 297 -8.08 -15.39 2.27
CA TYR A 297 -8.94 -16.29 3.05
C TYR A 297 -9.01 -15.87 4.50
N ARG A 298 -10.19 -16.05 5.12
CA ARG A 298 -10.48 -15.66 6.50
C ARG A 298 -10.95 -16.86 7.31
N PRO A 299 -10.72 -16.88 8.64
CA PRO A 299 -11.21 -17.98 9.50
C PRO A 299 -12.72 -17.94 9.69
N PHE A 300 -13.39 -16.88 9.27
CA PHE A 300 -14.83 -16.66 9.35
C PHE A 300 -15.45 -16.58 7.97
N SER A 301 -16.76 -16.78 7.90
CA SER A 301 -17.56 -16.62 6.70
C SER A 301 -18.61 -15.52 6.87
N ILE A 302 -18.99 -14.93 5.77
CA ILE A 302 -20.05 -13.91 5.68
C ILE A 302 -21.07 -14.36 4.65
N THR A 303 -22.33 -14.40 5.05
CA THR A 303 -23.48 -14.67 4.19
C THR A 303 -24.28 -13.39 4.03
N LEU A 304 -24.64 -13.00 2.82
CA LEU A 304 -25.59 -11.91 2.59
C LEU A 304 -27.00 -12.46 2.76
N GLU A 305 -27.74 -11.97 3.75
CA GLU A 305 -29.13 -12.35 3.98
C GLU A 305 -30.10 -11.48 3.19
N GLU A 306 -29.87 -10.16 3.17
CA GLU A 306 -30.72 -9.18 2.51
C GLU A 306 -29.90 -7.96 2.10
N PHE A 307 -30.12 -7.46 0.88
CA PHE A 307 -29.57 -6.19 0.41
C PHE A 307 -30.70 -5.21 0.15
N LYS A 308 -30.58 -4.00 0.67
CA LYS A 308 -31.55 -2.90 0.45
C LYS A 308 -30.89 -1.71 -0.19
N HIS A 309 -31.52 -1.19 -1.23
CA HIS A 309 -31.14 0.04 -1.90
C HIS A 309 -32.32 1.01 -1.88
N ASP A 310 -32.30 1.93 -0.90
CA ASP A 310 -33.29 2.97 -0.80
C ASP A 310 -32.93 4.14 -1.74
N ARG A 311 -33.89 4.61 -2.50
CA ARG A 311 -33.75 5.76 -3.41
C ARG A 311 -34.58 6.94 -2.94
N TYR A 312 -34.16 8.14 -3.30
CA TYR A 312 -35.01 9.33 -3.11
C TYR A 312 -36.23 9.23 -4.03
N ALA A 313 -37.41 9.60 -3.50
CA ALA A 313 -38.66 9.49 -4.21
C ALA A 313 -38.60 10.22 -5.57
N GLY A 314 -38.94 9.49 -6.65
CA GLY A 314 -38.96 10.02 -8.02
C GLY A 314 -37.58 10.17 -8.69
N THR A 315 -36.52 9.64 -8.11
CA THR A 315 -35.14 9.69 -8.67
C THR A 315 -34.45 8.35 -8.60
N ASP A 316 -33.37 8.17 -9.40
CA ASP A 316 -32.45 7.04 -9.29
C ASP A 316 -31.29 7.31 -8.32
N ILE A 317 -31.35 8.44 -7.60
CA ILE A 317 -30.31 8.81 -6.65
C ILE A 317 -30.45 7.93 -5.39
N ALA A 318 -29.40 7.25 -5.03
CA ALA A 318 -29.33 6.45 -3.82
C ALA A 318 -29.48 7.32 -2.57
N LYS A 319 -30.40 6.94 -1.70
CA LYS A 319 -30.59 7.52 -0.37
C LYS A 319 -29.80 6.73 0.68
N ASN A 320 -29.83 5.41 0.57
CA ASN A 320 -29.13 4.51 1.48
C ASN A 320 -28.87 3.16 0.80
N PHE A 321 -27.76 2.52 1.19
CA PHE A 321 -27.46 1.12 0.90
C PHE A 321 -27.28 0.40 2.22
N SER A 322 -27.85 -0.78 2.36
CA SER A 322 -27.64 -1.59 3.54
C SER A 322 -27.59 -3.08 3.20
N SER A 323 -26.69 -3.78 3.86
CA SER A 323 -26.49 -5.21 3.74
C SER A 323 -26.71 -5.86 5.10
N LYS A 324 -27.73 -6.69 5.23
CA LYS A 324 -27.90 -7.56 6.38
C LYS A 324 -27.08 -8.81 6.13
N VAL A 325 -26.07 -9.04 6.95
CA VAL A 325 -25.13 -10.15 6.81
C VAL A 325 -25.14 -11.01 8.04
N ARG A 326 -24.94 -12.34 7.86
CA ARG A 326 -24.64 -13.30 8.93
C ARG A 326 -23.15 -13.57 8.95
N LEU A 327 -22.51 -13.30 10.08
CA LEU A 327 -21.12 -13.61 10.34
C LEU A 327 -21.04 -14.88 11.17
N VAL A 328 -20.26 -15.86 10.69
CA VAL A 328 -20.01 -17.13 11.37
C VAL A 328 -18.50 -17.34 11.50
N ASP A 329 -18.00 -17.39 12.73
CA ASP A 329 -16.62 -17.73 13.05
C ASP A 329 -16.59 -18.95 13.98
N PRO A 330 -16.29 -20.14 13.45
CA PRO A 330 -16.23 -21.35 14.27
C PRO A 330 -15.13 -21.28 15.34
N SER A 331 -14.02 -20.58 15.07
CA SER A 331 -12.89 -20.50 16.00
C SER A 331 -13.20 -19.61 17.21
N ALA A 332 -14.02 -18.58 17.02
CA ALA A 332 -14.47 -17.68 18.08
C ALA A 332 -15.83 -18.08 18.68
N HIS A 333 -16.44 -19.19 18.21
CA HIS A 333 -17.81 -19.61 18.55
C HIS A 333 -18.85 -18.48 18.32
N GLU A 334 -18.66 -17.68 17.29
CA GLU A 334 -19.50 -16.54 16.98
C GLU A 334 -20.42 -16.87 15.79
N ASN A 335 -21.71 -16.57 15.96
CA ASN A 335 -22.71 -16.61 14.90
C ASN A 335 -23.72 -15.50 15.19
N ARG A 336 -23.61 -14.42 14.43
CA ARG A 336 -24.50 -13.25 14.61
C ARG A 336 -24.87 -12.58 13.32
N GLU A 337 -25.99 -11.91 13.34
CA GLU A 337 -26.38 -10.98 12.29
C GLU A 337 -25.73 -9.61 12.53
N ALA A 338 -25.40 -8.94 11.44
CA ALA A 338 -24.90 -7.56 11.45
C ALA A 338 -25.50 -6.79 10.29
N LEU A 339 -25.77 -5.51 10.51
CA LEU A 339 -26.26 -4.59 9.48
C LEU A 339 -25.14 -3.64 9.12
N ILE A 340 -24.70 -3.69 7.85
CA ILE A 340 -23.70 -2.79 7.28
C ILE A 340 -24.42 -1.78 6.38
N TYR A 341 -24.23 -0.48 6.63
CA TYR A 341 -24.83 0.57 5.81
C TYR A 341 -23.91 1.78 5.71
N MET A 342 -24.30 2.81 4.99
CA MET A 342 -23.48 3.99 4.75
C MET A 342 -23.00 4.61 6.07
N ASN A 343 -21.66 4.75 6.21
CA ASN A 343 -20.97 5.24 7.42
C ASN A 343 -21.11 4.36 8.68
N HIS A 344 -21.67 3.15 8.58
CA HIS A 344 -21.75 2.18 9.66
C HIS A 344 -21.14 0.85 9.22
N PRO A 345 -19.82 0.73 9.25
CA PRO A 345 -19.12 -0.50 8.88
C PRO A 345 -19.23 -1.56 9.96
N LEU A 346 -19.10 -2.81 9.55
CA LEU A 346 -18.89 -3.92 10.48
C LEU A 346 -17.43 -3.99 10.89
N TRP A 347 -17.18 -3.94 12.19
CA TRP A 347 -15.85 -4.15 12.78
C TRP A 347 -15.78 -5.58 13.29
N TYR A 348 -14.84 -6.36 12.74
CA TYR A 348 -14.61 -7.73 13.16
C TYR A 348 -13.13 -8.08 13.10
N SER A 349 -12.58 -8.58 14.21
CA SER A 349 -11.16 -8.87 14.35
C SER A 349 -10.29 -7.65 14.00
N ASP A 350 -9.36 -7.79 13.09
CA ASP A 350 -8.51 -6.71 12.59
C ASP A 350 -9.03 -6.05 11.30
N LEU A 351 -10.25 -6.39 10.89
CA LEU A 351 -10.89 -5.95 9.65
C LEU A 351 -12.02 -4.95 9.89
N ILE A 352 -12.25 -4.13 8.88
CA ILE A 352 -13.41 -3.24 8.78
C ILE A 352 -14.08 -3.51 7.43
N LEU A 353 -15.37 -3.78 7.45
CA LEU A 353 -16.16 -4.03 6.25
C LEU A 353 -17.08 -2.84 6.00
N TYR A 354 -16.87 -2.12 4.93
CA TYR A 354 -17.67 -0.96 4.53
C TYR A 354 -18.62 -1.32 3.40
N GLN A 355 -19.79 -0.72 3.39
CA GLN A 355 -20.68 -0.75 2.23
C GLN A 355 -20.08 0.10 1.12
N ALA A 356 -19.52 -0.53 0.06
CA ALA A 356 -18.81 0.16 -1.00
C ALA A 356 -19.62 0.32 -2.29
N GLY A 357 -20.48 -0.65 -2.60
CA GLY A 357 -21.24 -0.63 -3.83
C GLY A 357 -22.32 -1.70 -3.90
N PHE A 358 -22.94 -1.81 -5.06
CA PHE A 358 -23.97 -2.79 -5.37
C PHE A 358 -23.88 -3.22 -6.85
N GLY A 359 -24.57 -4.27 -7.20
CA GLY A 359 -24.63 -4.79 -8.56
C GLY A 359 -25.87 -5.65 -8.82
N ASN A 360 -25.94 -6.24 -10.00
CA ASN A 360 -26.93 -7.23 -10.41
C ASN A 360 -28.38 -6.85 -10.05
N ASN A 361 -28.82 -5.67 -10.52
CA ASN A 361 -30.18 -5.16 -10.25
C ASN A 361 -30.56 -5.16 -8.76
N ASP A 362 -29.70 -4.60 -7.91
CA ASP A 362 -29.91 -4.46 -6.47
C ASP A 362 -29.97 -5.80 -5.69
N LYS A 363 -29.34 -6.89 -6.18
CA LYS A 363 -29.26 -8.17 -5.49
C LYS A 363 -27.85 -8.53 -5.02
N THR A 364 -26.86 -7.74 -5.42
CA THR A 364 -25.45 -7.98 -5.07
C THR A 364 -24.96 -6.82 -4.24
N THR A 365 -24.34 -7.12 -3.10
CA THR A 365 -23.55 -6.15 -2.33
C THR A 365 -22.08 -6.25 -2.68
N VAL A 366 -21.39 -5.10 -2.66
CA VAL A 366 -19.93 -5.02 -2.67
C VAL A 366 -19.48 -4.39 -1.36
N LEU A 367 -18.83 -5.18 -0.53
CA LEU A 367 -18.26 -4.76 0.74
C LEU A 367 -16.75 -4.55 0.57
N GLN A 368 -16.26 -3.34 0.84
CA GLN A 368 -14.82 -3.07 0.92
C GLN A 368 -14.30 -3.56 2.27
N VAL A 369 -13.27 -4.38 2.24
CA VAL A 369 -12.63 -4.95 3.43
C VAL A 369 -11.27 -4.31 3.60
N MET A 370 -11.10 -3.62 4.73
CA MET A 370 -9.87 -2.91 5.07
C MET A 370 -9.22 -3.55 6.30
N LYS A 371 -7.93 -3.87 6.18
CA LYS A 371 -7.07 -4.22 7.29
C LYS A 371 -6.06 -3.11 7.48
N ASN A 372 -6.13 -2.40 8.63
CA ASN A 372 -5.19 -1.33 8.93
C ASN A 372 -4.82 -1.36 10.42
N PRO A 373 -3.60 -1.81 10.77
CA PRO A 373 -3.17 -1.89 12.17
C PRO A 373 -3.03 -0.52 12.83
N SER A 374 -2.82 0.54 12.05
CA SER A 374 -2.66 1.90 12.55
C SER A 374 -3.96 2.73 12.55
N ARG A 375 -5.11 2.11 12.34
CA ARG A 375 -6.42 2.77 12.18
C ARG A 375 -6.78 3.79 13.27
N LEU A 376 -6.32 3.59 14.50
CA LEU A 376 -6.61 4.50 15.63
C LEU A 376 -5.63 5.67 15.73
N LEU A 377 -4.42 5.55 15.14
CA LEU A 377 -3.38 6.57 15.26
C LEU A 377 -3.79 7.94 14.72
N PRO A 378 -4.49 8.07 13.57
CA PRO A 378 -4.96 9.36 13.09
C PRO A 378 -5.93 10.05 14.04
N TYR A 379 -6.84 9.31 14.69
CA TYR A 379 -7.80 9.87 15.65
C TYR A 379 -7.09 10.39 16.90
N ILE A 380 -6.15 9.60 17.45
CA ILE A 380 -5.34 10.00 18.61
C ILE A 380 -4.51 11.22 18.24
N ALA A 381 -3.85 11.21 17.09
CA ALA A 381 -3.02 12.32 16.61
C ALA A 381 -3.83 13.61 16.44
N CYS A 382 -4.99 13.55 15.79
CA CYS A 382 -5.89 14.70 15.64
C CYS A 382 -6.41 15.21 16.99
N GLY A 383 -6.76 14.32 17.91
CA GLY A 383 -7.14 14.69 19.26
C GLY A 383 -6.01 15.41 20.03
N MET A 384 -4.78 14.92 19.92
CA MET A 384 -3.60 15.57 20.49
C MET A 384 -3.35 16.95 19.86
N MET A 385 -3.44 17.07 18.54
CA MET A 385 -3.27 18.35 17.85
C MET A 385 -4.34 19.37 18.27
N ALA A 386 -5.60 18.95 18.31
CA ALA A 386 -6.70 19.82 18.76
C ALA A 386 -6.50 20.27 20.22
N LEU A 387 -6.16 19.35 21.12
CA LEU A 387 -5.87 19.67 22.51
C LEU A 387 -4.68 20.65 22.64
N GLY A 388 -3.60 20.40 21.88
CA GLY A 388 -2.44 21.27 21.82
C GLY A 388 -2.79 22.70 21.40
N LEU A 389 -3.64 22.85 20.37
CA LEU A 389 -4.15 24.13 19.90
C LEU A 389 -4.97 24.84 20.99
N VAL A 390 -5.94 24.14 21.59
CA VAL A 390 -6.78 24.71 22.66
C VAL A 390 -5.94 25.22 23.83
N ILE A 391 -4.97 24.44 24.30
CA ILE A 391 -4.05 24.83 25.36
C ILE A 391 -3.25 26.07 24.96
N GLN A 392 -2.65 26.05 23.74
CA GLN A 392 -1.78 27.15 23.30
C GLN A 392 -2.55 28.46 23.12
N PHE A 393 -3.71 28.42 22.44
CA PHE A 393 -4.55 29.59 22.27
C PHE A 393 -5.18 30.06 23.56
N GLY A 394 -5.61 29.15 24.45
CA GLY A 394 -6.12 29.49 25.80
C GLY A 394 -5.09 30.24 26.63
N MET A 395 -3.83 29.79 26.65
CA MET A 395 -2.75 30.50 27.35
C MET A 395 -2.50 31.90 26.78
N HIS A 396 -2.51 32.03 25.45
CA HIS A 396 -2.38 33.35 24.79
C HIS A 396 -3.55 34.27 25.13
N LEU A 397 -4.78 33.77 25.07
CA LEU A 397 -5.98 34.53 25.42
C LEU A 397 -5.94 35.02 26.84
N VAL A 398 -5.65 34.14 27.82
CA VAL A 398 -5.53 34.53 29.25
C VAL A 398 -4.45 35.58 29.46
N SER A 399 -3.27 35.41 28.78
CA SER A 399 -2.19 36.40 28.85
C SER A 399 -2.61 37.75 28.26
N PHE A 400 -3.35 37.75 27.14
CA PHE A 400 -3.86 38.98 26.52
C PHE A 400 -4.88 39.69 27.38
N VAL A 401 -5.86 38.97 27.92
CA VAL A 401 -6.89 39.54 28.80
C VAL A 401 -6.26 40.16 30.08
N ARG A 402 -5.33 39.43 30.74
CA ARG A 402 -4.61 39.94 31.91
C ARG A 402 -3.85 41.24 31.64
N ARG A 403 -3.22 41.37 30.48
CA ARG A 403 -2.52 42.60 30.10
C ARG A 403 -3.46 43.80 29.92
N ARG A 404 -4.69 43.55 29.41
CA ARG A 404 -5.70 44.63 29.22
C ARG A 404 -6.43 45.01 30.51
N VAL A 405 -6.55 44.10 31.47
CA VAL A 405 -7.20 44.39 32.74
C VAL A 405 -6.25 45.12 33.73
N ILE A 406 -4.93 45.00 33.53
CA ILE A 406 -3.89 45.60 34.39
C ILE A 406 -3.39 46.95 33.78
N ALA A 407 -3.68 47.23 32.52
CA ALA A 407 -3.45 48.54 31.89
C ALA A 407 -4.69 49.44 31.97
#